data_deab1cba7682d995d48a9d57e4ac951a
#
_entry.id   deab1cba7682d995d48a9d57e4ac951a
#
_cell.length_a   1.000
_cell.length_b   1.000
_cell.length_c   1.000
_cell.angle_alpha   90.00
_cell.angle_beta   90.00
_cell.angle_gamma   90.00
#
_symmetry.space_group_name_H-M   'P 1'
#
loop_
_entity.id
_entity.type
_entity.pdbx_description
1 polymer ?
#
loop_
_entity_poly.entity_id
_entity_poly.type
_entity_poly.pdbx_seq_one_letter_code
_entity_poly.pdbx_strand_id
1 'polypeptide(L)'
;MKCYLIRHGITQDNIDLKFSGCQTDTPLIQKGIEQLDAVRDVPQNSILYVSPMLRARQTAAIMFPGKEQHIVDCFKEMDFGIFEAKNHLMLNGDPDYQAWLDSGGEDKIPGGESIGMFAGRTYAAFEKAIAEAAGGGIGTVYIVAHGGTLMAVMSTLTGEDYFGFNVPNGMGYVIELEADDAGNVTSAGSYDRFCGGLRDGYRDWRPPQYTPSDQVDR
;
A
#
# COMPACT_ATOMS: atom_id res chain seq x y z
N MET A 1 -20.36 -3.35 1.95
CA MET A 1 -19.61 -2.07 2.10
C MET A 1 -18.54 -2.03 1.02
N LYS A 2 -18.32 -0.87 0.36
CA LYS A 2 -17.21 -0.67 -0.58
C LYS A 2 -15.96 -0.20 0.13
N CYS A 3 -14.83 -0.85 -0.11
CA CYS A 3 -13.52 -0.42 0.37
C CYS A 3 -12.56 -0.19 -0.80
N TYR A 4 -11.91 0.96 -0.82
CA TYR A 4 -10.88 1.32 -1.79
C TYR A 4 -9.53 1.34 -1.10
N LEU A 5 -8.63 0.45 -1.49
CA LEU A 5 -7.23 0.42 -1.07
C LEU A 5 -6.39 1.10 -2.14
N ILE A 6 -5.65 2.15 -1.79
CA ILE A 6 -4.94 2.99 -2.77
C ILE A 6 -3.47 3.12 -2.35
N ARG A 7 -2.56 2.77 -3.26
CA ARG A 7 -1.13 2.99 -3.10
C ARG A 7 -0.79 4.45 -3.34
N HIS A 8 0.07 5.04 -2.51
CA HIS A 8 0.54 6.41 -2.69
C HIS A 8 1.15 6.66 -4.07
N GLY A 9 1.24 7.94 -4.48
CA GLY A 9 1.88 8.39 -5.72
C GLY A 9 3.40 8.17 -5.71
N ILE A 10 4.05 8.48 -6.84
CA ILE A 10 5.48 8.21 -7.06
C ILE A 10 6.36 9.10 -6.16
N THR A 11 7.35 8.47 -5.50
CA THR A 11 8.44 9.11 -4.77
C THR A 11 9.78 8.91 -5.50
N GLN A 12 10.84 9.61 -5.08
CA GLN A 12 12.17 9.38 -5.62
C GLN A 12 12.67 7.95 -5.33
N ASP A 13 12.37 7.41 -4.13
CA ASP A 13 12.77 6.06 -3.77
C ASP A 13 12.13 4.99 -4.67
N ASN A 14 10.91 5.23 -5.17
CA ASN A 14 10.29 4.33 -6.15
C ASN A 14 11.06 4.34 -7.49
N ILE A 15 11.56 5.49 -7.91
CA ILE A 15 12.39 5.60 -9.13
C ILE A 15 13.75 4.91 -8.93
N ASP A 16 14.35 5.10 -7.75
CA ASP A 16 15.66 4.53 -7.39
C ASP A 16 15.58 3.05 -6.98
N LEU A 17 14.36 2.45 -6.99
CA LEU A 17 14.09 1.06 -6.57
C LEU A 17 14.56 0.75 -5.15
N LYS A 18 14.46 1.72 -4.24
CA LYS A 18 14.87 1.57 -2.84
C LYS A 18 13.75 0.98 -1.98
N PHE A 19 14.16 0.23 -0.97
CA PHE A 19 13.29 -0.13 0.14
C PHE A 19 12.94 1.13 0.93
N SER A 20 11.71 1.62 0.76
CA SER A 20 11.20 2.83 1.42
C SER A 20 10.07 2.43 2.35
N GLY A 21 10.45 2.02 3.54
CA GLY A 21 9.54 1.53 4.57
C GLY A 21 9.05 2.62 5.52
N CYS A 22 8.86 2.23 6.78
CA CYS A 22 8.34 3.15 7.79
C CYS A 22 9.39 4.10 8.39
N GLN A 23 10.68 3.83 8.21
CA GLN A 23 11.76 4.70 8.67
C GLN A 23 12.11 5.79 7.65
N THR A 24 11.64 5.66 6.40
CA THR A 24 11.94 6.57 5.29
C THR A 24 10.69 7.32 4.86
N ASP A 25 10.62 8.62 5.15
CA ASP A 25 9.43 9.44 4.89
C ASP A 25 9.64 10.45 3.75
N THR A 26 9.95 9.93 2.55
CA THR A 26 10.13 10.73 1.33
C THR A 26 8.81 11.26 0.79
N PRO A 27 8.79 12.55 0.31
CA PRO A 27 7.60 13.14 -0.33
C PRO A 27 7.37 12.59 -1.74
N LEU A 28 6.19 12.89 -2.28
CA LEU A 28 5.94 12.74 -3.71
C LEU A 28 6.89 13.62 -4.52
N ILE A 29 7.42 13.09 -5.62
CA ILE A 29 8.12 13.90 -6.63
C ILE A 29 7.11 14.60 -7.55
N GLN A 30 7.57 15.58 -8.34
CA GLN A 30 6.70 16.32 -9.25
C GLN A 30 5.88 15.39 -10.18
N LYS A 31 6.51 14.36 -10.74
CA LYS A 31 5.84 13.34 -11.55
C LYS A 31 4.76 12.58 -10.75
N GLY A 32 5.01 12.31 -9.46
CA GLY A 32 4.05 11.68 -8.56
C GLY A 32 2.83 12.54 -8.28
N ILE A 33 3.01 13.86 -8.23
CA ILE A 33 1.93 14.84 -8.10
C ILE A 33 1.13 14.92 -9.42
N GLU A 34 1.84 15.03 -10.54
CA GLU A 34 1.22 15.18 -11.87
C GLU A 34 0.41 13.95 -12.31
N GLN A 35 0.78 12.76 -11.86
CA GLN A 35 0.03 11.55 -12.18
C GLN A 35 -1.34 11.48 -11.50
N LEU A 36 -1.51 12.19 -10.38
CA LEU A 36 -2.72 12.10 -9.55
C LEU A 36 -3.75 13.16 -9.94
N ASP A 37 -5.02 12.78 -9.80
CA ASP A 37 -6.17 13.66 -9.94
C ASP A 37 -7.18 13.39 -8.83
N ALA A 38 -8.12 14.29 -8.65
CA ALA A 38 -9.21 14.10 -7.70
C ALA A 38 -10.09 12.90 -8.12
N VAL A 39 -10.41 12.06 -7.15
CA VAL A 39 -11.38 10.98 -7.34
C VAL A 39 -12.75 11.61 -7.55
N ARG A 40 -13.44 11.23 -8.64
CA ARG A 40 -14.78 11.73 -8.96
C ARG A 40 -15.83 10.97 -8.16
N ASP A 41 -16.95 11.63 -7.92
CA ASP A 41 -18.16 11.02 -7.33
C ASP A 41 -17.91 10.36 -5.97
N VAL A 42 -17.04 10.97 -5.14
CA VAL A 42 -16.82 10.52 -3.76
C VAL A 42 -18.10 10.65 -2.95
N PRO A 43 -18.68 9.54 -2.46
CA PRO A 43 -19.92 9.61 -1.69
C PRO A 43 -19.76 10.45 -0.42
N GLN A 44 -20.77 11.23 -0.05
CA GLN A 44 -20.76 11.99 1.20
C GLN A 44 -20.67 11.04 2.42
N ASN A 45 -21.38 9.91 2.36
CA ASN A 45 -21.33 8.87 3.37
C ASN A 45 -20.12 7.95 3.16
N SER A 46 -18.91 8.55 3.24
CA SER A 46 -17.64 7.85 3.11
C SER A 46 -16.60 8.40 4.07
N ILE A 47 -15.65 7.57 4.48
CA ILE A 47 -14.53 7.91 5.35
C ILE A 47 -13.20 7.69 4.63
N LEU A 48 -12.17 8.47 4.98
CA LEU A 48 -10.85 8.40 4.42
C LEU A 48 -9.82 8.12 5.52
N TYR A 49 -9.31 6.91 5.57
CA TYR A 49 -8.19 6.51 6.40
C TYR A 49 -6.87 6.67 5.64
N VAL A 50 -5.83 7.12 6.31
CA VAL A 50 -4.55 7.42 5.66
C VAL A 50 -3.38 6.97 6.53
N SER A 51 -2.35 6.38 5.91
CA SER A 51 -1.07 6.17 6.56
C SER A 51 -0.48 7.51 7.03
N PRO A 52 0.20 7.58 8.18
CA PRO A 52 0.84 8.80 8.66
C PRO A 52 1.98 9.29 7.77
N MET A 53 2.52 8.43 6.88
CA MET A 53 3.65 8.77 6.01
C MET A 53 3.30 9.90 5.03
N LEU A 54 4.25 10.83 4.83
CA LEU A 54 4.06 12.06 4.04
C LEU A 54 3.54 11.76 2.63
N ARG A 55 4.13 10.78 1.93
CA ARG A 55 3.72 10.36 0.59
C ARG A 55 2.25 9.92 0.50
N ALA A 56 1.74 9.24 1.52
CA ALA A 56 0.34 8.81 1.58
C ALA A 56 -0.58 10.00 1.86
N ARG A 57 -0.21 10.87 2.79
CA ARG A 57 -0.97 12.07 3.13
C ARG A 57 -1.05 13.06 1.97
N GLN A 58 0.03 13.25 1.23
CA GLN A 58 0.06 14.08 0.02
C GLN A 58 -0.83 13.48 -1.07
N THR A 59 -0.77 12.16 -1.27
CA THR A 59 -1.65 11.46 -2.21
C THR A 59 -3.12 11.65 -1.84
N ALA A 60 -3.45 11.45 -0.57
CA ALA A 60 -4.81 11.63 -0.06
C ALA A 60 -5.32 13.07 -0.27
N ALA A 61 -4.47 14.09 -0.02
CA ALA A 61 -4.83 15.48 -0.21
C ALA A 61 -5.13 15.83 -1.67
N ILE A 62 -4.43 15.20 -2.62
CA ILE A 62 -4.67 15.41 -4.07
C ILE A 62 -5.91 14.66 -4.53
N MET A 63 -6.04 13.39 -4.14
CA MET A 63 -7.13 12.53 -4.61
C MET A 63 -8.48 12.84 -3.94
N PHE A 64 -8.46 13.38 -2.74
CA PHE A 64 -9.64 13.68 -1.92
C PHE A 64 -9.59 15.11 -1.35
N PRO A 65 -9.60 16.15 -2.20
CA PRO A 65 -9.43 17.52 -1.75
C PRO A 65 -10.54 17.94 -0.76
N GLY A 66 -10.11 18.46 0.39
CA GLY A 66 -11.02 18.92 1.45
C GLY A 66 -11.64 17.83 2.32
N LYS A 67 -11.40 16.53 2.03
CA LYS A 67 -11.87 15.42 2.88
C LYS A 67 -10.95 15.26 4.09
N GLU A 68 -11.55 15.08 5.27
CA GLU A 68 -10.80 14.80 6.50
C GLU A 68 -10.00 13.50 6.38
N GLN A 69 -8.73 13.53 6.79
CA GLN A 69 -7.84 12.37 6.81
C GLN A 69 -7.78 11.79 8.22
N HIS A 70 -8.33 10.60 8.42
CA HIS A 70 -8.21 9.84 9.65
C HIS A 70 -6.91 9.05 9.64
N ILE A 71 -5.93 9.49 10.41
CA ILE A 71 -4.59 8.88 10.39
C ILE A 71 -4.58 7.58 11.18
N VAL A 72 -4.10 6.50 10.56
CA VAL A 72 -3.96 5.17 11.16
C VAL A 72 -2.49 4.78 11.17
N ASP A 73 -1.87 4.77 12.36
CA ASP A 73 -0.43 4.55 12.52
C ASP A 73 0.02 3.18 11.99
N CYS A 74 -0.79 2.15 12.21
CA CYS A 74 -0.51 0.79 11.72
C CYS A 74 -0.61 0.63 10.20
N PHE A 75 -1.00 1.65 9.44
CA PHE A 75 -0.93 1.64 7.98
C PHE A 75 0.42 2.16 7.43
N LYS A 76 1.42 2.41 8.27
CA LYS A 76 2.80 2.62 7.81
C LYS A 76 3.27 1.42 6.99
N GLU A 77 4.16 1.67 6.02
CA GLU A 77 4.80 0.60 5.27
C GLU A 77 5.64 -0.29 6.19
N MET A 78 6.03 -1.45 5.69
CA MET A 78 6.89 -2.40 6.39
C MET A 78 8.19 -1.73 6.85
N ASP A 79 8.64 -2.08 8.05
CA ASP A 79 9.97 -1.70 8.52
C ASP A 79 11.02 -2.60 7.87
N PHE A 80 11.76 -2.05 6.91
CA PHE A 80 12.83 -2.76 6.21
C PHE A 80 14.17 -2.77 6.97
N GLY A 81 14.21 -2.29 8.22
CA GLY A 81 15.39 -2.38 9.09
C GLY A 81 16.67 -1.94 8.39
N ILE A 82 17.68 -2.82 8.37
CA ILE A 82 18.99 -2.50 7.75
C ILE A 82 18.92 -2.32 6.22
N PHE A 83 17.82 -2.66 5.55
CA PHE A 83 17.64 -2.46 4.10
C PHE A 83 17.02 -1.11 3.76
N GLU A 84 16.54 -0.33 4.75
CA GLU A 84 15.92 0.99 4.52
C GLU A 84 16.82 1.91 3.69
N ALA A 85 16.19 2.62 2.75
CA ALA A 85 16.81 3.56 1.81
C ALA A 85 17.88 2.96 0.87
N LYS A 86 18.06 1.64 0.86
CA LYS A 86 18.96 0.92 -0.04
C LYS A 86 18.17 0.23 -1.14
N ASN A 87 18.81 -0.01 -2.28
CA ASN A 87 18.27 -0.84 -3.35
C ASN A 87 19.08 -2.14 -3.51
N HIS A 88 18.62 -3.03 -4.38
CA HIS A 88 19.25 -4.32 -4.62
C HIS A 88 20.74 -4.23 -5.05
N LEU A 89 21.12 -3.15 -5.79
CA LEU A 89 22.53 -2.96 -6.16
C LEU A 89 23.41 -2.61 -4.95
N MET A 90 22.88 -1.80 -4.04
CA MET A 90 23.59 -1.42 -2.80
C MET A 90 23.68 -2.58 -1.81
N LEU A 91 22.74 -3.53 -1.88
CA LEU A 91 22.66 -4.72 -1.03
C LEU A 91 23.32 -5.95 -1.67
N ASN A 92 23.83 -5.83 -2.89
CA ASN A 92 24.48 -6.94 -3.58
C ASN A 92 25.69 -7.43 -2.79
N GLY A 93 25.72 -8.74 -2.46
CA GLY A 93 26.78 -9.35 -1.65
C GLY A 93 26.61 -9.19 -0.14
N ASP A 94 25.56 -8.51 0.33
CA ASP A 94 25.22 -8.46 1.75
C ASP A 94 24.63 -9.82 2.19
N PRO A 95 25.20 -10.50 3.20
CA PRO A 95 24.75 -11.83 3.61
C PRO A 95 23.34 -11.84 4.20
N ASP A 96 22.94 -10.79 4.91
CA ASP A 96 21.59 -10.69 5.48
C ASP A 96 20.56 -10.50 4.37
N TYR A 97 20.90 -9.73 3.32
CA TYR A 97 20.04 -9.57 2.15
C TYR A 97 19.90 -10.88 1.36
N GLN A 98 21.02 -11.63 1.18
CA GLN A 98 20.96 -12.92 0.51
C GLN A 98 20.12 -13.94 1.29
N ALA A 99 20.30 -14.01 2.61
CA ALA A 99 19.49 -14.89 3.45
C ALA A 99 17.99 -14.55 3.37
N TRP A 100 17.65 -13.25 3.36
CA TRP A 100 16.28 -12.80 3.19
C TRP A 100 15.70 -13.18 1.81
N LEU A 101 16.48 -13.08 0.73
CA LEU A 101 16.06 -13.54 -0.60
C LEU A 101 15.84 -15.05 -0.65
N ASP A 102 16.74 -15.83 -0.03
CA ASP A 102 16.68 -17.29 0.01
C ASP A 102 15.45 -17.81 0.77
N SER A 103 14.96 -17.03 1.75
CA SER A 103 13.69 -17.29 2.45
C SER A 103 12.43 -16.92 1.65
N GLY A 104 12.58 -16.38 0.42
CA GLY A 104 11.46 -15.82 -0.34
C GLY A 104 10.94 -14.49 0.23
N GLY A 105 11.71 -13.81 1.07
CA GLY A 105 11.33 -12.56 1.72
C GLY A 105 10.53 -12.76 3.03
N GLU A 106 10.37 -13.99 3.49
CA GLU A 106 9.55 -14.31 4.68
C GLU A 106 10.29 -14.05 6.00
N ASP A 107 11.61 -14.22 6.02
CA ASP A 107 12.40 -14.03 7.23
C ASP A 107 12.35 -12.57 7.72
N LYS A 108 12.50 -12.44 9.04
CA LYS A 108 12.59 -11.12 9.66
C LYS A 108 13.87 -10.41 9.24
N ILE A 109 13.71 -9.21 8.70
CA ILE A 109 14.86 -8.33 8.39
C ILE A 109 15.51 -7.85 9.69
N PRO A 110 16.84 -7.91 9.83
CA PRO A 110 17.51 -7.38 11.01
C PRO A 110 17.15 -5.91 11.27
N GLY A 111 16.72 -5.61 12.48
CA GLY A 111 16.25 -4.27 12.87
C GLY A 111 14.87 -3.86 12.31
N GLY A 112 14.21 -4.75 11.57
CA GLY A 112 12.92 -4.49 10.94
C GLY A 112 11.85 -5.53 11.25
N GLU A 113 10.94 -5.74 10.29
CA GLU A 113 9.82 -6.68 10.37
C GLU A 113 10.02 -7.88 9.44
N SER A 114 9.27 -8.96 9.67
CA SER A 114 8.96 -9.97 8.66
C SER A 114 7.65 -9.62 7.96
N ILE A 115 7.40 -10.21 6.78
CA ILE A 115 6.10 -10.06 6.09
C ILE A 115 4.94 -10.45 7.02
N GLY A 116 5.07 -11.55 7.77
CA GLY A 116 4.03 -12.00 8.71
C GLY A 116 3.75 -11.01 9.84
N MET A 117 4.78 -10.39 10.44
CA MET A 117 4.62 -9.35 11.46
C MET A 117 3.91 -8.12 10.89
N PHE A 118 4.37 -7.67 9.73
CA PHE A 118 3.80 -6.54 9.01
C PHE A 118 2.34 -6.78 8.62
N ALA A 119 2.05 -7.92 8.00
CA ALA A 119 0.70 -8.29 7.57
C ALA A 119 -0.25 -8.39 8.76
N GLY A 120 0.19 -8.99 9.87
CA GLY A 120 -0.63 -9.12 11.08
C GLY A 120 -1.05 -7.77 11.66
N ARG A 121 -0.11 -6.80 11.85
CA ARG A 121 -0.47 -5.48 12.37
C ARG A 121 -1.33 -4.66 11.40
N THR A 122 -1.05 -4.78 10.12
CA THR A 122 -1.75 -4.06 9.05
C THR A 122 -3.19 -4.54 8.92
N TYR A 123 -3.37 -5.86 8.91
CA TYR A 123 -4.70 -6.46 8.79
C TYR A 123 -5.57 -6.20 10.03
N ALA A 124 -5.01 -6.30 11.23
CA ALA A 124 -5.74 -5.96 12.45
C ALA A 124 -6.19 -4.48 12.46
N ALA A 125 -5.36 -3.56 11.94
CA ALA A 125 -5.76 -2.16 11.80
C ALA A 125 -6.84 -1.97 10.72
N PHE A 126 -6.77 -2.74 9.64
CA PHE A 126 -7.80 -2.75 8.60
C PHE A 126 -9.14 -3.22 9.15
N GLU A 127 -9.20 -4.37 9.84
CA GLU A 127 -10.43 -4.88 10.45
C GLU A 127 -11.05 -3.86 11.40
N LYS A 128 -10.23 -3.25 12.26
CA LYS A 128 -10.69 -2.20 13.18
C LYS A 128 -11.28 -1.01 12.45
N ALA A 129 -10.62 -0.51 11.40
CA ALA A 129 -11.09 0.63 10.60
C ALA A 129 -12.43 0.32 9.89
N ILE A 130 -12.58 -0.89 9.37
CA ILE A 130 -13.83 -1.34 8.72
C ILE A 130 -14.95 -1.49 9.75
N ALA A 131 -14.68 -2.08 10.94
CA ALA A 131 -15.67 -2.22 11.98
C ALA A 131 -16.16 -0.86 12.51
N GLU A 132 -15.24 0.10 12.72
CA GLU A 132 -15.60 1.48 13.12
C GLU A 132 -16.45 2.17 12.05
N ALA A 133 -16.10 2.04 10.77
CA ALA A 133 -16.87 2.60 9.67
C ALA A 133 -18.28 1.98 9.58
N ALA A 134 -18.39 0.66 9.72
CA ALA A 134 -19.66 -0.06 9.71
C ALA A 134 -20.55 0.37 10.87
N GLY A 135 -20.00 0.44 12.09
CA GLY A 135 -20.70 0.93 13.28
C GLY A 135 -21.19 2.38 13.17
N GLY A 136 -20.48 3.20 12.39
CA GLY A 136 -20.88 4.56 12.02
C GLY A 136 -21.86 4.64 10.83
N GLY A 137 -22.29 3.52 10.28
CA GLY A 137 -23.20 3.46 9.12
C GLY A 137 -22.54 3.94 7.81
N ILE A 138 -21.21 3.92 7.72
CA ILE A 138 -20.46 4.33 6.53
C ILE A 138 -20.57 3.27 5.45
N GLY A 139 -20.99 3.67 4.25
CA GLY A 139 -21.13 2.76 3.10
C GLY A 139 -19.85 2.58 2.27
N THR A 140 -18.94 3.56 2.33
CA THR A 140 -17.73 3.57 1.51
C THR A 140 -16.50 3.99 2.33
N VAL A 141 -15.45 3.17 2.27
CA VAL A 141 -14.17 3.42 2.94
C VAL A 141 -13.08 3.62 1.89
N TYR A 142 -12.27 4.65 2.04
CA TYR A 142 -11.04 4.85 1.30
C TYR A 142 -9.85 4.69 2.23
N ILE A 143 -8.83 3.95 1.81
CA ILE A 143 -7.57 3.77 2.54
C ILE A 143 -6.43 4.14 1.61
N VAL A 144 -5.68 5.19 1.93
CA VAL A 144 -4.47 5.57 1.19
C VAL A 144 -3.25 5.17 1.98
N ALA A 145 -2.48 4.23 1.44
CA ALA A 145 -1.34 3.62 2.11
C ALA A 145 -0.21 3.22 1.12
N HIS A 146 0.36 2.04 1.25
CA HIS A 146 1.58 1.61 0.58
C HIS A 146 1.38 0.28 -0.16
N GLY A 147 2.37 -0.10 -1.00
CA GLY A 147 2.32 -1.35 -1.74
C GLY A 147 2.20 -2.56 -0.84
N GLY A 148 3.06 -2.64 0.17
CA GLY A 148 3.02 -3.72 1.16
C GLY A 148 1.69 -3.77 1.93
N THR A 149 1.16 -2.60 2.33
CA THR A 149 -0.15 -2.51 3.01
C THR A 149 -1.27 -3.14 2.17
N LEU A 150 -1.32 -2.82 0.88
CA LEU A 150 -2.32 -3.39 -0.03
C LEU A 150 -2.14 -4.90 -0.19
N MET A 151 -0.89 -5.33 -0.41
CA MET A 151 -0.54 -6.76 -0.52
C MET A 151 -0.96 -7.52 0.73
N ALA A 152 -0.67 -6.99 1.92
CA ALA A 152 -1.02 -7.61 3.20
C ALA A 152 -2.54 -7.77 3.40
N VAL A 153 -3.30 -6.70 3.15
CA VAL A 153 -4.76 -6.74 3.29
C VAL A 153 -5.37 -7.69 2.27
N MET A 154 -4.99 -7.58 0.99
CA MET A 154 -5.57 -8.38 -0.08
C MET A 154 -5.26 -9.87 0.08
N SER A 155 -4.01 -10.24 0.35
CA SER A 155 -3.62 -11.65 0.54
C SER A 155 -4.32 -12.29 1.73
N THR A 156 -4.49 -11.55 2.83
CA THR A 156 -5.20 -12.05 4.01
C THR A 156 -6.69 -12.22 3.75
N LEU A 157 -7.33 -11.29 3.02
CA LEU A 157 -8.76 -11.37 2.69
C LEU A 157 -9.09 -12.50 1.71
N THR A 158 -8.21 -12.75 0.74
CA THR A 158 -8.48 -13.67 -0.37
C THR A 158 -7.85 -15.04 -0.19
N GLY A 159 -6.81 -15.13 0.63
CA GLY A 159 -5.96 -16.33 0.75
C GLY A 159 -5.02 -16.56 -0.44
N GLU A 160 -4.91 -15.56 -1.34
CA GLU A 160 -4.04 -15.64 -2.53
C GLU A 160 -2.63 -15.13 -2.21
N ASP A 161 -1.70 -15.36 -3.16
CA ASP A 161 -0.28 -14.99 -3.01
C ASP A 161 -0.09 -13.49 -2.72
N TYR A 162 0.74 -13.19 -1.70
CA TYR A 162 1.03 -11.84 -1.24
C TYR A 162 1.55 -10.93 -2.37
N PHE A 163 2.53 -11.39 -3.15
CA PHE A 163 3.15 -10.61 -4.21
C PHE A 163 2.24 -10.43 -5.44
N GLY A 164 1.20 -11.26 -5.59
CA GLY A 164 0.20 -11.17 -6.65
C GLY A 164 -0.59 -9.85 -6.61
N PHE A 165 -0.66 -9.20 -5.45
CA PHE A 165 -1.38 -7.95 -5.24
C PHE A 165 -0.55 -6.68 -5.40
N ASN A 166 0.65 -6.78 -5.95
CA ASN A 166 1.44 -5.57 -6.23
C ASN A 166 0.79 -4.72 -7.33
N VAL A 167 0.62 -3.43 -7.07
CA VAL A 167 0.05 -2.45 -8.01
C VAL A 167 0.97 -1.25 -8.18
N PRO A 168 0.92 -0.57 -9.34
CA PRO A 168 1.64 0.69 -9.55
C PRO A 168 1.20 1.79 -8.57
N ASN A 169 2.10 2.77 -8.36
CA ASN A 169 1.81 3.95 -7.55
C ASN A 169 0.56 4.70 -8.06
N GLY A 170 -0.29 5.16 -7.16
CA GLY A 170 -1.56 5.83 -7.45
C GLY A 170 -2.70 4.90 -7.84
N MET A 171 -2.43 3.62 -8.01
CA MET A 171 -3.44 2.58 -8.26
C MET A 171 -3.79 1.82 -6.97
N GLY A 172 -4.78 0.93 -7.07
CA GLY A 172 -5.20 0.13 -5.94
C GLY A 172 -6.26 -0.90 -6.30
N TYR A 173 -7.07 -1.22 -5.31
CA TYR A 173 -8.19 -2.15 -5.42
C TYR A 173 -9.48 -1.51 -4.92
N VAL A 174 -10.60 -1.88 -5.50
CA VAL A 174 -11.93 -1.69 -4.94
C VAL A 174 -12.47 -3.07 -4.56
N ILE A 175 -12.97 -3.20 -3.33
CA ILE A 175 -13.40 -4.46 -2.74
C ILE A 175 -14.83 -4.28 -2.24
N GLU A 176 -15.70 -5.22 -2.56
CA GLU A 176 -16.98 -5.35 -1.89
C GLU A 176 -16.77 -6.22 -0.64
N LEU A 177 -16.91 -5.61 0.54
CA LEU A 177 -16.76 -6.30 1.82
C LEU A 177 -18.10 -6.77 2.34
N GLU A 178 -18.15 -8.03 2.75
CA GLU A 178 -19.23 -8.59 3.54
C GLU A 178 -18.85 -8.51 5.02
N ALA A 179 -19.81 -8.12 5.85
CA ALA A 179 -19.62 -8.04 7.29
C ALA A 179 -20.78 -8.75 8.00
N ASP A 180 -20.49 -9.33 9.15
CA ASP A 180 -21.50 -9.87 10.06
C ASP A 180 -22.31 -8.74 10.75
N ASP A 181 -23.33 -9.13 11.54
CA ASP A 181 -24.17 -8.19 12.29
C ASP A 181 -23.40 -7.39 13.34
N ALA A 182 -22.20 -7.82 13.71
CA ALA A 182 -21.29 -7.12 14.62
C ALA A 182 -20.33 -6.18 13.89
N GLY A 183 -20.34 -6.17 12.54
CA GLY A 183 -19.48 -5.34 11.70
C GLY A 183 -18.10 -5.95 11.41
N ASN A 184 -17.85 -7.21 11.81
CA ASN A 184 -16.60 -7.88 11.50
C ASN A 184 -16.59 -8.29 10.02
N VAL A 185 -15.47 -8.08 9.34
CA VAL A 185 -15.28 -8.52 7.95
C VAL A 185 -15.27 -10.05 7.90
N THR A 186 -16.20 -10.62 7.16
CA THR A 186 -16.33 -12.08 7.03
C THR A 186 -15.73 -12.60 5.74
N SER A 187 -15.77 -11.81 4.67
CA SER A 187 -15.17 -12.15 3.39
C SER A 187 -14.99 -10.92 2.48
N ALA A 188 -14.12 -11.07 1.47
CA ALA A 188 -14.14 -10.25 0.28
C ALA A 188 -15.12 -10.90 -0.72
N GLY A 189 -16.20 -10.22 -1.06
CA GLY A 189 -17.16 -10.73 -2.06
C GLY A 189 -16.56 -10.70 -3.46
N SER A 190 -16.20 -9.52 -3.96
CA SER A 190 -15.51 -9.31 -5.24
C SER A 190 -14.52 -8.18 -5.12
N TYR A 191 -13.50 -8.19 -5.95
CA TYR A 191 -12.56 -7.08 -6.06
C TYR A 191 -12.16 -6.81 -7.51
N ASP A 192 -11.85 -5.54 -7.79
CA ASP A 192 -11.34 -5.06 -9.07
C ASP A 192 -10.18 -4.09 -8.86
N ARG A 193 -9.39 -3.85 -9.91
CA ARG A 193 -8.36 -2.82 -9.87
C ARG A 193 -8.97 -1.42 -9.89
N PHE A 194 -8.47 -0.56 -9.01
CA PHE A 194 -8.85 0.85 -8.94
C PHE A 194 -7.77 1.75 -9.56
N CYS A 195 -8.19 2.63 -10.48
CA CYS A 195 -7.34 3.65 -11.09
C CYS A 195 -8.03 5.03 -11.21
N GLY A 196 -9.09 5.24 -10.43
CA GLY A 196 -9.96 6.42 -10.55
C GLY A 196 -9.33 7.76 -10.16
N GLY A 197 -8.18 7.74 -9.46
CA GLY A 197 -7.43 8.94 -9.11
C GLY A 197 -6.18 9.17 -9.96
N LEU A 198 -6.08 8.55 -11.15
CA LEU A 198 -4.98 8.76 -12.07
C LEU A 198 -5.42 9.59 -13.28
N ARG A 199 -4.58 10.54 -13.68
CA ARG A 199 -4.74 11.27 -14.94
C ARG A 199 -4.56 10.36 -16.14
N ASP A 200 -5.20 10.71 -17.23
CA ASP A 200 -5.02 10.01 -18.51
C ASP A 200 -3.55 10.04 -18.93
N GLY A 201 -3.06 8.91 -19.43
CA GLY A 201 -1.65 8.71 -19.77
C GLY A 201 -0.79 8.06 -18.68
N TYR A 202 -1.27 8.02 -17.43
CA TYR A 202 -0.54 7.36 -16.33
C TYR A 202 -1.09 5.97 -15.97
N ARG A 203 -2.24 5.58 -16.49
CA ARG A 203 -2.88 4.29 -16.18
C ARG A 203 -2.05 3.08 -16.59
N ASP A 204 -1.28 3.21 -17.67
CA ASP A 204 -0.40 2.16 -18.18
C ASP A 204 1.07 2.35 -17.76
N TRP A 205 1.39 3.49 -17.12
CA TRP A 205 2.75 3.74 -16.65
C TRP A 205 3.13 2.76 -15.53
N ARG A 206 4.32 2.21 -15.65
CA ARG A 206 4.94 1.36 -14.62
C ARG A 206 6.29 1.97 -14.26
N PRO A 207 6.64 2.05 -12.94
CA PRO A 207 8.01 2.34 -12.56
C PRO A 207 8.93 1.24 -13.12
N PRO A 208 10.23 1.53 -13.26
CA PRO A 208 11.20 0.50 -13.56
C PRO A 208 10.99 -0.68 -12.60
N GLN A 209 10.92 -1.88 -13.15
CA GLN A 209 10.79 -3.09 -12.34
C GLN A 209 12.13 -3.81 -12.34
N TYR A 210 12.56 -4.25 -11.17
CA TYR A 210 13.65 -5.20 -11.06
C TYR A 210 13.17 -6.55 -11.59
N THR A 211 13.86 -7.09 -12.59
CA THR A 211 13.71 -8.47 -13.03
C THR A 211 14.95 -9.25 -12.65
N PRO A 212 14.84 -10.43 -12.05
CA PRO A 212 16.00 -11.26 -11.69
C PRO A 212 16.92 -11.58 -12.88
N SER A 213 16.41 -11.48 -14.13
CA SER A 213 17.18 -11.64 -15.36
C SER A 213 18.25 -10.55 -15.57
N ASP A 214 18.18 -9.42 -14.89
CA ASP A 214 19.17 -8.33 -15.00
C ASP A 214 20.49 -8.64 -14.27
N GLN A 215 20.57 -9.79 -13.59
CA GLN A 215 21.77 -10.28 -12.88
C GLN A 215 22.73 -11.13 -13.73
N VAL A 216 22.38 -11.50 -14.98
CA VAL A 216 23.12 -12.56 -15.71
C VAL A 216 24.23 -12.04 -16.63
N ASP A 217 24.32 -10.73 -16.88
CA ASP A 217 25.30 -10.15 -17.81
C ASP A 217 26.10 -8.97 -17.21
N ARG A 218 26.84 -9.24 -16.11
CA ARG A 218 28.01 -8.40 -15.73
C ARG A 218 29.02 -9.16 -14.88
#